data_4778510072aef81929fa95c0066fe33f
#
_entry.id   4778510072aef81929fa95c0066fe33f
#
_cell.length_a   1.000
_cell.length_b   1.000
_cell.length_c   1.000
_cell.angle_alpha   90.00
_cell.angle_beta   90.00
_cell.angle_gamma   90.00
#
_symmetry.space_group_name_H-M   'P 1'
#
loop_
_entity.id
_entity.type
_entity.pdbx_description
1 polymer ?
#
loop_
_entity_poly.entity_id
_entity_poly.type
_entity_poly.pdbx_seq_one_letter_code
_entity_poly.pdbx_strand_id
1 'polypeptide(L)'
;SMGHMMGWPLPSILLGAENSMVYALTLFVLLIPVIAVNFKFFRIGFTTLFRGSPNMDSLIALGSGAATIYGLYALYQMAFTLGHGNLAAAHQFAMNLYFESAAMILTLITLGKYLEARAKGKTTDSISQLMDLSPKMALRLENGVETPIPAKQVRVGDVLIVKTGESVPV
;
A
#
# COMPACT_ATOMS: atom_id res chain seq x y z
N SER A 1 -17.52 -7.01 14.23
CA SER A 1 -18.85 -6.46 14.00
C SER A 1 -19.48 -6.91 12.69
N MET A 2 -18.85 -6.70 11.52
CA MET A 2 -19.37 -7.15 10.22
C MET A 2 -19.57 -8.68 10.15
N GLY A 3 -18.65 -9.48 10.67
CA GLY A 3 -18.78 -10.95 10.69
C GLY A 3 -20.01 -11.42 11.43
N HIS A 4 -20.39 -10.74 12.51
CA HIS A 4 -21.61 -11.03 13.28
C HIS A 4 -22.87 -10.69 12.50
N MET A 5 -22.87 -9.59 11.74
CA MET A 5 -23.98 -9.21 10.87
C MET A 5 -24.12 -10.15 9.65
N MET A 6 -23.04 -10.78 9.20
CA MET A 6 -23.03 -11.73 8.07
C MET A 6 -23.29 -13.19 8.49
N GLY A 7 -23.57 -13.46 9.78
CA GLY A 7 -23.89 -14.81 10.27
C GLY A 7 -22.70 -15.79 10.23
N TRP A 8 -21.46 -15.32 10.23
CA TRP A 8 -20.29 -16.19 10.27
C TRP A 8 -20.18 -16.88 11.63
N PRO A 9 -19.79 -18.16 11.69
CA PRO A 9 -19.62 -18.89 12.94
C PRO A 9 -18.40 -18.31 13.69
N LEU A 10 -18.67 -17.46 14.69
CA LEU A 10 -17.65 -16.93 15.58
C LEU A 10 -17.51 -17.86 16.80
N PRO A 11 -16.30 -18.04 17.34
CA PRO A 11 -16.10 -18.76 18.58
C PRO A 11 -16.95 -18.17 19.71
N SER A 12 -17.54 -19.02 20.55
CA SER A 12 -18.43 -18.59 21.65
C SER A 12 -17.74 -17.63 22.64
N ILE A 13 -16.42 -17.69 22.76
CA ILE A 13 -15.60 -16.81 23.60
C ILE A 13 -15.61 -15.33 23.11
N LEU A 14 -16.01 -15.07 21.87
CA LEU A 14 -16.13 -13.73 21.31
C LEU A 14 -17.57 -13.22 21.27
N LEU A 15 -18.53 -14.04 21.74
CA LEU A 15 -19.96 -13.73 21.75
C LEU A 15 -20.40 -13.41 23.17
N GLY A 16 -21.41 -12.53 23.28
CA GLY A 16 -22.00 -12.13 24.56
C GLY A 16 -21.43 -10.85 25.15
N ALA A 17 -22.26 -10.17 25.97
CA ALA A 17 -21.89 -8.90 26.61
C ALA A 17 -20.74 -9.06 27.63
N GLU A 18 -20.67 -10.21 28.27
CA GLU A 18 -19.62 -10.59 29.22
C GLU A 18 -18.24 -10.73 28.56
N ASN A 19 -18.20 -11.10 27.29
CA ASN A 19 -16.97 -11.30 26.53
C ASN A 19 -16.55 -10.06 25.70
N SER A 20 -17.23 -8.93 25.87
CA SER A 20 -16.99 -7.70 25.12
C SER A 20 -15.53 -7.24 25.17
N MET A 21 -14.87 -7.37 26.33
CA MET A 21 -13.47 -7.01 26.50
C MET A 21 -12.52 -7.95 25.73
N VAL A 22 -12.80 -9.26 25.75
CA VAL A 22 -12.03 -10.27 25.01
C VAL A 22 -12.14 -10.01 23.51
N TYR A 23 -13.35 -9.70 23.04
CA TYR A 23 -13.60 -9.33 21.65
C TYR A 23 -12.80 -8.10 21.24
N ALA A 24 -12.86 -7.01 22.02
CA ALA A 24 -12.14 -5.77 21.74
C ALA A 24 -10.62 -5.94 21.75
N LEU A 25 -10.08 -6.69 22.71
CA LEU A 25 -8.65 -7.01 22.77
C LEU A 25 -8.22 -7.88 21.58
N THR A 26 -9.03 -8.84 21.15
CA THR A 26 -8.74 -9.65 19.97
C THR A 26 -8.62 -8.80 18.70
N LEU A 27 -9.56 -7.86 18.49
CA LEU A 27 -9.50 -6.93 17.37
C LEU A 27 -8.26 -6.05 17.44
N PHE A 28 -7.90 -5.56 18.63
CA PHE A 28 -6.70 -4.74 18.81
C PHE A 28 -5.42 -5.54 18.49
N VAL A 29 -5.29 -6.77 18.99
CA VAL A 29 -4.14 -7.64 18.73
C VAL A 29 -4.01 -7.95 17.22
N LEU A 30 -5.13 -8.18 16.54
CA LEU A 30 -5.15 -8.41 15.09
C LEU A 30 -4.80 -7.14 14.29
N LEU A 31 -5.08 -5.96 14.83
CA LEU A 31 -4.71 -4.69 14.19
C LEU A 31 -3.21 -4.41 14.24
N ILE A 32 -2.50 -4.86 15.29
CA ILE A 32 -1.06 -4.62 15.46
C ILE A 32 -0.22 -5.03 14.24
N PRO A 33 -0.29 -6.28 13.74
CA PRO A 33 0.47 -6.67 12.55
C PRO A 33 0.08 -5.87 11.30
N VAL A 34 -1.19 -5.49 11.16
CA VAL A 34 -1.65 -4.66 10.04
C VAL A 34 -0.99 -3.28 10.10
N ILE A 35 -0.93 -2.66 11.27
CA ILE A 35 -0.23 -1.37 11.47
C ILE A 35 1.27 -1.53 11.22
N ALA A 36 1.89 -2.60 11.72
CA ALA A 36 3.33 -2.84 11.58
C ALA A 36 3.75 -2.94 10.11
N VAL A 37 3.04 -3.71 9.30
CA VAL A 37 3.27 -3.83 7.84
C VAL A 37 3.06 -2.49 7.14
N ASN A 38 2.07 -1.72 7.58
CA ASN A 38 1.67 -0.46 6.96
C ASN A 38 2.29 0.78 7.64
N PHE A 39 3.27 0.61 8.51
CA PHE A 39 3.89 1.70 9.26
C PHE A 39 4.46 2.82 8.37
N LYS A 40 4.84 2.48 7.15
CA LYS A 40 5.31 3.43 6.14
C LYS A 40 4.28 4.55 5.86
N PHE A 41 2.98 4.23 5.79
CA PHE A 41 1.93 5.22 5.58
C PHE A 41 1.84 6.22 6.74
N PHE A 42 1.98 5.75 7.97
CA PHE A 42 2.00 6.62 9.14
C PHE A 42 3.22 7.53 9.13
N ARG A 43 4.41 6.98 8.89
CA ARG A 43 5.66 7.75 8.87
C ARG A 43 5.66 8.82 7.79
N ILE A 44 5.32 8.46 6.55
CA ILE A 44 5.28 9.41 5.43
C ILE A 44 4.13 10.39 5.63
N GLY A 45 2.93 9.89 5.96
CA GLY A 45 1.72 10.68 6.11
C GLY A 45 1.86 11.78 7.15
N PHE A 46 2.32 11.47 8.35
CA PHE A 46 2.55 12.48 9.39
C PHE A 46 3.71 13.42 9.04
N THR A 47 4.79 12.91 8.44
CA THR A 47 5.92 13.78 8.04
C THR A 47 5.50 14.82 7.00
N THR A 48 4.76 14.42 5.98
CA THR A 48 4.26 15.33 4.93
C THR A 48 3.21 16.30 5.46
N LEU A 49 2.35 15.83 6.38
CA LEU A 49 1.37 16.68 7.05
C LEU A 49 2.03 17.82 7.83
N PHE A 50 3.02 17.49 8.67
CA PHE A 50 3.75 18.49 9.46
C PHE A 50 4.65 19.42 8.62
N ARG A 51 5.04 19.01 7.41
CA ARG A 51 5.76 19.85 6.46
C ARG A 51 4.87 20.76 5.62
N GLY A 52 3.55 20.77 5.85
CA GLY A 52 2.61 21.59 5.10
C GLY A 52 2.33 21.12 3.66
N SER A 53 2.72 19.88 3.31
CA SER A 53 2.48 19.27 2.01
C SER A 53 1.69 17.97 2.18
N PRO A 54 0.43 18.02 2.65
CA PRO A 54 -0.37 16.82 2.86
C PRO A 54 -0.60 16.07 1.54
N ASN A 55 -0.51 14.76 1.61
CA ASN A 55 -0.71 13.84 0.49
C ASN A 55 -1.73 12.74 0.85
N MET A 56 -1.97 11.79 -0.06
CA MET A 56 -2.87 10.67 0.17
C MET A 56 -2.45 9.85 1.41
N ASP A 57 -1.15 9.68 1.65
CA ASP A 57 -0.64 8.94 2.82
C ASP A 57 -0.96 9.69 4.13
N SER A 58 -1.02 11.05 4.11
CA SER A 58 -1.45 11.86 5.26
C SER A 58 -2.90 11.61 5.63
N LEU A 59 -3.78 11.50 4.63
CA LEU A 59 -5.20 11.22 4.86
C LEU A 59 -5.41 9.81 5.45
N ILE A 60 -4.66 8.83 4.94
CA ILE A 60 -4.67 7.45 5.45
C ILE A 60 -4.19 7.42 6.91
N ALA A 61 -3.07 8.08 7.19
CA ALA A 61 -2.49 8.12 8.54
C ALA A 61 -3.44 8.79 9.54
N LEU A 62 -4.10 9.88 9.16
CA LEU A 62 -5.10 10.55 9.99
C LEU A 62 -6.32 9.67 10.26
N GLY A 63 -6.92 9.11 9.22
CA GLY A 63 -8.14 8.30 9.34
C GLY A 63 -7.91 7.01 10.15
N SER A 64 -6.89 6.24 9.81
CA SER A 64 -6.56 5.00 10.52
C SER A 64 -5.98 5.27 11.91
N GLY A 65 -5.22 6.36 12.07
CA GLY A 65 -4.69 6.79 13.36
C GLY A 65 -5.79 7.23 14.32
N ALA A 66 -6.73 8.08 13.88
CA ALA A 66 -7.88 8.50 14.66
C ALA A 66 -8.75 7.30 15.09
N ALA A 67 -9.03 6.37 14.18
CA ALA A 67 -9.78 5.15 14.48
C ALA A 67 -9.07 4.28 15.53
N THR A 68 -7.74 4.18 15.46
CA THR A 68 -6.93 3.43 16.42
C THR A 68 -6.92 4.10 17.79
N ILE A 69 -6.76 5.44 17.86
CA ILE A 69 -6.77 6.21 19.10
C ILE A 69 -8.14 6.12 19.77
N TYR A 70 -9.20 6.27 19.00
CA TYR A 70 -10.57 6.11 19.53
C TYR A 70 -10.80 4.70 20.06
N GLY A 71 -10.33 3.68 19.34
CA GLY A 71 -10.43 2.29 19.79
C GLY A 71 -9.70 2.04 21.11
N LEU A 72 -8.52 2.63 21.31
CA LEU A 72 -7.79 2.57 22.58
C LEU A 72 -8.55 3.27 23.71
N TYR A 73 -9.14 4.43 23.43
CA TYR A 73 -10.01 5.12 24.39
C TYR A 73 -11.22 4.27 24.78
N ALA A 74 -11.87 3.65 23.79
CA ALA A 74 -12.99 2.74 24.04
C ALA A 74 -12.60 1.53 24.88
N LEU A 75 -11.43 0.92 24.62
CA LEU A 75 -10.87 -0.16 25.45
C LEU A 75 -10.69 0.28 26.92
N TYR A 76 -10.14 1.49 27.13
CA TYR A 76 -9.97 2.02 28.47
C TYR A 76 -11.31 2.21 29.19
N GLN A 77 -12.31 2.77 28.51
CA GLN A 77 -13.66 2.96 29.05
C GLN A 77 -14.37 1.64 29.32
N MET A 78 -14.16 0.62 28.48
CA MET A 78 -14.68 -0.73 28.72
C MET A 78 -14.09 -1.35 29.98
N ALA A 79 -12.77 -1.24 30.15
CA ALA A 79 -12.11 -1.73 31.38
C ALA A 79 -12.64 -1.03 32.62
N PHE A 80 -12.83 0.29 32.56
CA PHE A 80 -13.37 1.09 33.65
C PHE A 80 -14.81 0.70 33.99
N THR A 81 -15.69 0.59 32.99
CA THR A 81 -17.11 0.24 33.19
C THR A 81 -17.29 -1.20 33.69
N LEU A 82 -16.48 -2.15 33.21
CA LEU A 82 -16.48 -3.51 33.73
C LEU A 82 -16.01 -3.58 35.18
N GLY A 83 -14.99 -2.80 35.57
CA GLY A 83 -14.55 -2.70 36.95
C GLY A 83 -15.62 -2.16 37.92
N HIS A 84 -16.60 -1.43 37.42
CA HIS A 84 -17.75 -0.92 38.17
C HIS A 84 -19.03 -1.79 38.00
N GLY A 85 -18.91 -2.96 37.38
CA GLY A 85 -20.03 -3.89 37.21
C GLY A 85 -21.08 -3.49 36.15
N ASN A 86 -20.78 -2.48 35.32
CA ASN A 86 -21.71 -2.01 34.30
C ASN A 86 -21.46 -2.68 32.92
N LEU A 87 -21.94 -3.92 32.80
CA LEU A 87 -21.85 -4.72 31.59
C LEU A 87 -22.52 -4.08 30.35
N ALA A 88 -23.65 -3.40 30.56
CA ALA A 88 -24.39 -2.77 29.47
C ALA A 88 -23.58 -1.66 28.81
N ALA A 89 -22.95 -0.78 29.62
CA ALA A 89 -22.11 0.28 29.12
C ALA A 89 -20.85 -0.28 28.44
N ALA A 90 -20.21 -1.29 28.98
CA ALA A 90 -19.07 -1.95 28.35
C ALA A 90 -19.42 -2.55 26.99
N HIS A 91 -20.57 -3.21 26.87
CA HIS A 91 -21.05 -3.76 25.60
C HIS A 91 -21.33 -2.64 24.56
N GLN A 92 -21.85 -1.50 24.98
CA GLN A 92 -22.09 -0.36 24.09
C GLN A 92 -20.78 0.19 23.50
N PHE A 93 -19.71 0.27 24.30
CA PHE A 93 -18.39 0.63 23.78
C PHE A 93 -17.83 -0.42 22.81
N ALA A 94 -18.06 -1.72 23.06
CA ALA A 94 -17.66 -2.79 22.15
C ALA A 94 -18.33 -2.71 20.78
N MET A 95 -19.59 -2.31 20.73
CA MET A 95 -20.32 -2.12 19.46
C MET A 95 -19.81 -0.92 18.64
N ASN A 96 -19.18 0.05 19.28
CA ASN A 96 -18.66 1.26 18.68
C ASN A 96 -17.12 1.25 18.48
N LEU A 97 -16.50 0.07 18.40
CA LEU A 97 -15.08 -0.06 18.12
C LEU A 97 -14.78 0.20 16.64
N TYR A 98 -13.72 0.96 16.38
CA TYR A 98 -13.25 1.29 15.02
C TYR A 98 -11.94 0.61 14.63
N PHE A 99 -11.45 -0.36 15.39
CA PHE A 99 -10.25 -1.15 15.03
C PHE A 99 -10.40 -1.86 13.69
N GLU A 100 -11.57 -2.40 13.43
CA GLU A 100 -11.96 -3.05 12.19
C GLU A 100 -11.88 -2.06 11.01
N SER A 101 -12.40 -0.83 11.19
CA SER A 101 -12.33 0.21 10.17
C SER A 101 -10.88 0.63 9.87
N ALA A 102 -10.04 0.79 10.90
CA ALA A 102 -8.62 1.08 10.73
C ALA A 102 -7.91 -0.03 9.93
N ALA A 103 -8.16 -1.30 10.27
CA ALA A 103 -7.59 -2.45 9.57
C ALA A 103 -8.06 -2.51 8.11
N MET A 104 -9.35 -2.27 7.84
CA MET A 104 -9.92 -2.23 6.49
C MET A 104 -9.30 -1.15 5.63
N ILE A 105 -9.18 0.08 6.14
CA ILE A 105 -8.55 1.19 5.41
C ILE A 105 -7.13 0.81 5.00
N LEU A 106 -6.31 0.34 5.93
CA LEU A 106 -4.92 -0.02 5.68
C LEU A 106 -4.80 -1.18 4.69
N THR A 107 -5.64 -2.20 4.84
CA THR A 107 -5.62 -3.40 3.97
C THR A 107 -6.04 -3.06 2.55
N LEU A 108 -7.15 -2.33 2.37
CA LEU A 108 -7.65 -1.96 1.03
C LEU A 108 -6.68 -1.05 0.29
N ILE A 109 -6.03 -0.13 0.99
CA ILE A 109 -5.04 0.75 0.38
C ILE A 109 -3.78 -0.02 -0.01
N THR A 110 -3.33 -0.94 0.84
CA THR A 110 -2.20 -1.82 0.50
C THR A 110 -2.49 -2.67 -0.71
N LEU A 111 -3.70 -3.23 -0.79
CA LEU A 111 -4.16 -3.96 -1.97
C LEU A 111 -4.19 -3.07 -3.21
N GLY A 112 -4.73 -1.85 -3.09
CA GLY A 112 -4.75 -0.87 -4.18
C GLY A 112 -3.35 -0.52 -4.69
N LYS A 113 -2.39 -0.27 -3.79
CA LYS A 113 -0.99 -0.02 -4.12
C LYS A 113 -0.32 -1.23 -4.79
N TYR A 114 -0.63 -2.43 -4.33
CA TYR A 114 -0.14 -3.66 -4.97
C TYR A 114 -0.65 -3.81 -6.41
N LEU A 115 -1.95 -3.60 -6.63
CA LEU A 115 -2.55 -3.67 -7.97
C LEU A 115 -1.98 -2.58 -8.90
N GLU A 116 -1.80 -1.36 -8.39
CA GLU A 116 -1.16 -0.26 -9.11
C GLU A 116 0.28 -0.62 -9.54
N ALA A 117 1.09 -1.13 -8.62
CA ALA A 117 2.46 -1.54 -8.91
C ALA A 117 2.51 -2.66 -9.97
N ARG A 118 1.60 -3.63 -9.88
CA ARG A 118 1.49 -4.72 -10.85
C ARG A 118 1.06 -4.23 -12.24
N ALA A 119 0.14 -3.27 -12.30
CA ALA A 119 -0.29 -2.68 -13.58
C ALA A 119 0.85 -1.90 -14.25
N LYS A 120 1.59 -1.08 -13.46
CA LYS A 120 2.73 -0.31 -13.95
C LYS A 120 3.88 -1.22 -14.40
N GLY A 121 4.16 -2.32 -13.70
CA GLY A 121 5.18 -3.29 -14.08
C GLY A 121 4.96 -3.87 -15.47
N LYS A 122 3.73 -4.28 -15.79
CA LYS A 122 3.38 -4.78 -17.13
C LYS A 122 3.64 -3.76 -18.25
N THR A 123 3.39 -2.49 -17.99
CA THR A 123 3.62 -1.43 -18.98
C THR A 123 5.11 -1.21 -19.22
N THR A 124 5.92 -1.24 -18.16
CA THR A 124 7.39 -1.08 -18.26
C THR A 124 8.02 -2.26 -19.01
N ASP A 125 7.58 -3.48 -18.76
CA ASP A 125 8.06 -4.67 -19.48
C ASP A 125 7.79 -4.57 -20.99
N SER A 126 6.61 -4.08 -21.40
CA SER A 126 6.25 -3.88 -22.80
C SER A 126 7.13 -2.81 -23.47
N ILE A 127 7.45 -1.72 -22.78
CA ILE A 127 8.34 -0.67 -23.26
C ILE A 127 9.78 -1.23 -23.38
N SER A 128 10.24 -1.98 -22.41
CA SER A 128 11.58 -2.60 -22.43
C SER A 128 11.72 -3.60 -23.59
N GLN A 129 10.68 -4.38 -23.89
CA GLN A 129 10.67 -5.27 -25.06
C GLN A 129 10.76 -4.49 -26.38
N LEU A 130 10.11 -3.34 -26.50
CA LEU A 130 10.21 -2.48 -27.66
C LEU A 130 11.61 -1.84 -27.79
N MET A 131 12.25 -1.49 -26.68
CA MET A 131 13.63 -0.97 -26.67
C MET A 131 14.65 -2.06 -27.01
N ASP A 132 14.40 -3.33 -26.72
CA ASP A 132 15.28 -4.43 -27.05
C ASP A 132 15.25 -4.79 -28.55
N LEU A 133 14.24 -4.27 -29.28
CA LEU A 133 14.16 -4.33 -30.75
C LEU A 133 15.04 -3.28 -31.45
N SER A 134 15.59 -2.31 -30.73
CA SER A 134 16.57 -1.37 -31.30
C SER A 134 17.86 -2.10 -31.69
N PRO A 135 18.44 -1.78 -32.87
CA PRO A 135 19.68 -2.41 -33.29
C PRO A 135 20.79 -2.18 -32.27
N LYS A 136 21.45 -3.26 -31.84
CA LYS A 136 22.59 -3.18 -30.90
C LYS A 136 23.88 -2.71 -31.56
N MET A 137 23.93 -2.74 -32.90
CA MET A 137 25.06 -2.36 -33.73
C MET A 137 24.66 -1.25 -34.71
N ALA A 138 25.57 -0.33 -34.98
CA ALA A 138 25.47 0.70 -36.00
C ALA A 138 26.59 0.54 -36.99
N LEU A 139 26.34 0.84 -38.29
CA LEU A 139 27.39 0.91 -39.31
C LEU A 139 27.83 2.39 -39.41
N ARG A 140 29.05 2.68 -38.95
CA ARG A 140 29.65 4.01 -39.07
C ARG A 140 30.49 4.09 -40.35
N LEU A 141 30.30 5.15 -41.11
CA LEU A 141 31.13 5.46 -42.26
C LEU A 141 32.29 6.36 -41.82
N GLU A 142 33.51 5.82 -41.88
CA GLU A 142 34.73 6.55 -41.58
C GLU A 142 35.70 6.44 -42.72
N ASN A 143 36.10 7.56 -43.33
CA ASN A 143 37.00 7.59 -44.52
C ASN A 143 36.55 6.69 -45.68
N GLY A 144 35.24 6.54 -45.90
CA GLY A 144 34.69 5.70 -46.98
C GLY A 144 34.62 4.19 -46.66
N VAL A 145 34.96 3.79 -45.43
CA VAL A 145 34.91 2.39 -44.97
C VAL A 145 33.77 2.20 -43.98
N GLU A 146 32.95 1.18 -44.19
CA GLU A 146 31.86 0.79 -43.28
C GLU A 146 32.44 0.04 -42.08
N THR A 147 32.32 0.57 -40.88
CA THR A 147 32.79 -0.11 -39.67
C THR A 147 31.61 -0.38 -38.71
N PRO A 148 31.35 -1.62 -38.34
CA PRO A 148 30.31 -1.92 -37.37
C PRO A 148 30.76 -1.56 -35.95
N ILE A 149 30.00 -0.70 -35.29
CA ILE A 149 30.25 -0.28 -33.89
C ILE A 149 29.00 -0.55 -33.03
N PRO A 150 29.16 -0.77 -31.74
CA PRO A 150 28.03 -0.80 -30.82
C PRO A 150 27.24 0.51 -30.86
N ALA A 151 25.92 0.48 -30.94
CA ALA A 151 25.07 1.69 -30.99
C ALA A 151 25.37 2.67 -29.85
N LYS A 152 25.76 2.17 -28.67
CA LYS A 152 26.16 2.98 -27.51
C LYS A 152 27.44 3.78 -27.70
N GLN A 153 28.24 3.48 -28.71
CA GLN A 153 29.52 4.18 -29.01
C GLN A 153 29.37 5.25 -30.08
N VAL A 154 28.18 5.37 -30.68
CA VAL A 154 27.88 6.45 -31.66
C VAL A 154 27.92 7.78 -30.95
N ARG A 155 28.59 8.78 -31.59
CA ARG A 155 28.77 10.14 -31.10
C ARG A 155 28.10 11.14 -32.01
N VAL A 156 27.78 12.29 -31.48
CA VAL A 156 27.29 13.41 -32.29
C VAL A 156 28.34 13.83 -33.31
N GLY A 157 27.94 13.77 -34.58
CA GLY A 157 28.83 14.05 -35.71
C GLY A 157 29.25 12.79 -36.49
N ASP A 158 28.99 11.58 -36.00
CA ASP A 158 29.24 10.35 -36.76
C ASP A 158 28.22 10.23 -37.91
N VAL A 159 28.70 9.75 -39.06
CA VAL A 159 27.86 9.43 -40.22
C VAL A 159 27.52 7.95 -40.15
N LEU A 160 26.22 7.62 -40.08
CA LEU A 160 25.73 6.25 -40.01
C LEU A 160 25.10 5.83 -41.33
N ILE A 161 25.30 4.56 -41.69
CA ILE A 161 24.64 3.92 -42.84
C ILE A 161 23.47 3.11 -42.31
N VAL A 162 22.28 3.40 -42.82
CA VAL A 162 21.06 2.62 -42.55
C VAL A 162 20.52 2.10 -43.86
N LYS A 163 20.45 0.80 -44.03
CA LYS A 163 19.94 0.14 -45.24
C LYS A 163 18.42 0.09 -45.24
N THR A 164 17.84 -0.01 -46.43
CA THR A 164 16.37 -0.12 -46.58
C THR A 164 15.84 -1.31 -45.78
N GLY A 165 14.89 -1.05 -44.87
CA GLY A 165 14.31 -2.07 -43.97
C GLY A 165 14.99 -2.21 -42.61
N GLU A 166 16.09 -1.51 -42.36
CA GLU A 166 16.75 -1.48 -41.07
C GLU A 166 16.21 -0.34 -40.17
N SER A 167 16.23 -0.57 -38.88
CA SER A 167 15.87 0.48 -37.90
C SER A 167 17.08 1.40 -37.65
N VAL A 168 16.82 2.67 -37.45
CA VAL A 168 17.86 3.65 -37.07
C VAL A 168 18.38 3.29 -35.67
N PRO A 169 19.71 3.09 -35.49
CA PRO A 169 20.29 2.56 -34.25
C PRO A 169 20.37 3.58 -33.10
N VAL A 170 20.14 4.86 -33.35
CA VAL A 170 20.21 5.99 -32.39
C VAL A 170 19.14 7.02 -32.70
#